data_2c35a9a9774bd9c757df77d54b7662ef
#
_entry.id   2c35a9a9774bd9c757df77d54b7662ef
#
_cell.length_a   1.000
_cell.length_b   1.000
_cell.length_c   1.000
_cell.angle_alpha   90.00
_cell.angle_beta   90.00
_cell.angle_gamma   90.00
#
_symmetry.space_group_name_H-M   'P 1'
#
loop_
_entity.id
_entity.type
_entity.pdbx_description
1 polymer ?
#
loop_
_entity_poly.entity_id
_entity_poly.type
_entity_poly.pdbx_seq_one_letter_code
_entity_poly.pdbx_strand_id
1 'polypeptide(L)'
;YKVDEEKSEDGTRVTLIFTCQREGCTADKHEVTVTLTAPDSLTYAGTAKEATVTQTPKDAFDSVSVSYESVDKRRSATLVEGKPVNAGDYKATVTVGTGEDAVSASVEYTIQKKEISVYSIDASDKIYDGATKVKVSRVTLIGILEQDVVEADTTDLYGDLPDKNAGTYTEITLPELKLVGDSANNYELTQPDNPMKLNVSVSVQKAPKAPNMPGASMEVDYTKTTVGAVTLPAGWKFDDADIDKKLDVDVPVTVTVKYADEDAGNYEVESVEITLTRKACMHPTIKWIVDKEATVDAEGSRHKECTVCNTVLATETIAKLKAQTPDVTIRYTTHVQTYGWEG
;
A
#
# COMPACT_ATOMS: atom_id res chain seq x y z
N TYR A 1 3.98 -44.53 -56.07
CA TYR A 1 4.23 -44.94 -54.70
C TYR A 1 2.92 -44.94 -53.93
N LYS A 2 2.78 -45.87 -52.96
CA LYS A 2 1.87 -45.76 -51.84
C LYS A 2 2.62 -45.01 -50.76
N VAL A 3 1.98 -44.05 -50.08
CA VAL A 3 2.62 -43.29 -48.99
C VAL A 3 1.87 -43.55 -47.69
N ASP A 4 2.57 -43.98 -46.70
CA ASP A 4 2.08 -44.17 -45.35
C ASP A 4 2.83 -43.17 -44.40
N GLU A 5 2.19 -42.73 -43.31
CA GLU A 5 2.75 -41.82 -42.31
C GLU A 5 2.81 -42.54 -40.96
N GLU A 6 3.98 -42.51 -40.33
CA GLU A 6 4.19 -43.02 -38.98
C GLU A 6 4.68 -41.91 -38.05
N LYS A 7 4.08 -41.78 -36.86
CA LYS A 7 4.53 -40.85 -35.80
C LYS A 7 5.12 -41.60 -34.65
N SER A 8 6.19 -41.07 -34.07
CA SER A 8 6.70 -41.54 -32.79
C SER A 8 5.67 -41.33 -31.69
N GLU A 9 5.71 -42.14 -30.62
CA GLU A 9 4.79 -42.05 -29.48
C GLU A 9 4.85 -40.69 -28.78
N ASP A 10 6.03 -40.08 -28.74
CA ASP A 10 6.31 -38.76 -28.13
C ASP A 10 5.99 -37.56 -29.06
N GLY A 11 5.56 -37.85 -30.32
CA GLY A 11 5.24 -36.84 -31.32
C GLY A 11 6.43 -36.03 -31.86
N THR A 12 7.66 -36.36 -31.45
CA THR A 12 8.87 -35.60 -31.85
C THR A 12 9.37 -35.93 -33.22
N ARG A 13 8.85 -37.01 -33.84
CA ARG A 13 9.28 -37.52 -35.14
C ARG A 13 8.10 -37.99 -35.98
N VAL A 14 8.16 -37.69 -37.26
CA VAL A 14 7.26 -38.23 -38.26
C VAL A 14 8.05 -38.83 -39.42
N THR A 15 7.63 -39.97 -39.91
CA THR A 15 8.25 -40.69 -41.06
C THR A 15 7.23 -40.86 -42.16
N LEU A 16 7.53 -40.39 -43.36
CA LEU A 16 6.82 -40.72 -44.60
C LEU A 16 7.49 -41.95 -45.20
N ILE A 17 6.69 -43.00 -45.51
CA ILE A 17 7.12 -44.27 -46.07
C ILE A 17 6.57 -44.41 -47.47
N PHE A 18 7.42 -44.37 -48.45
CA PHE A 18 7.09 -44.47 -49.88
C PHE A 18 7.34 -45.87 -50.37
N THR A 19 6.30 -46.66 -50.60
CA THR A 19 6.39 -48.05 -51.10
C THR A 19 6.14 -48.10 -52.63
N CYS A 20 7.11 -48.66 -53.33
CA CYS A 20 7.01 -48.86 -54.78
C CYS A 20 5.84 -49.83 -55.15
N GLN A 21 4.95 -49.41 -56.06
CA GLN A 21 3.79 -50.20 -56.51
C GLN A 21 3.98 -50.84 -57.87
N ARG A 22 5.18 -50.74 -58.49
CA ARG A 22 5.44 -51.37 -59.83
C ARG A 22 5.80 -52.82 -59.69
N GLU A 23 5.28 -53.68 -60.64
CA GLU A 23 5.77 -55.06 -60.81
C GLU A 23 7.25 -55.03 -61.17
N GLY A 24 8.08 -55.83 -60.44
CA GLY A 24 9.53 -55.93 -60.66
C GLY A 24 10.40 -55.05 -59.85
N CYS A 25 9.87 -54.24 -58.87
CA CYS A 25 10.68 -53.60 -57.83
C CYS A 25 11.43 -54.70 -57.06
N THR A 26 12.76 -54.57 -56.96
CA THR A 26 13.58 -55.46 -56.15
C THR A 26 13.49 -55.05 -54.64
N ALA A 27 13.65 -56.00 -53.73
CA ALA A 27 13.48 -55.79 -52.28
C ALA A 27 14.26 -54.59 -51.70
N ASP A 28 15.45 -54.32 -52.22
CA ASP A 28 16.33 -53.21 -51.76
C ASP A 28 15.86 -51.83 -52.21
N LYS A 29 14.83 -51.70 -53.06
CA LYS A 29 14.26 -50.47 -53.61
C LYS A 29 12.76 -50.32 -53.35
N HIS A 30 12.19 -51.20 -52.53
CA HIS A 30 10.75 -51.22 -52.30
C HIS A 30 10.28 -50.10 -51.40
N GLU A 31 11.12 -49.65 -50.52
CA GLU A 31 10.75 -48.64 -49.51
C GLU A 31 11.78 -47.52 -49.44
N VAL A 32 11.29 -46.29 -49.45
CA VAL A 32 12.09 -45.08 -49.19
C VAL A 32 11.43 -44.34 -48.04
N THR A 33 12.20 -43.95 -47.08
CA THR A 33 11.67 -43.17 -45.94
C THR A 33 12.23 -41.76 -45.91
N VAL A 34 11.37 -40.81 -45.53
CA VAL A 34 11.76 -39.45 -45.22
C VAL A 34 11.29 -39.15 -43.79
N THR A 35 12.22 -38.95 -42.90
CA THR A 35 11.93 -38.71 -41.49
C THR A 35 12.24 -37.28 -41.13
N LEU A 36 11.23 -36.58 -40.57
CA LEU A 36 11.39 -35.26 -39.93
C LEU A 36 11.44 -35.44 -38.40
N THR A 37 12.48 -34.90 -37.78
CA THR A 37 12.68 -34.98 -36.34
C THR A 37 12.78 -33.57 -35.75
N ALA A 38 12.03 -33.28 -34.66
CA ALA A 38 12.11 -32.06 -33.91
C ALA A 38 13.53 -31.83 -33.35
N PRO A 39 13.94 -30.59 -33.04
CA PRO A 39 15.25 -30.30 -32.48
C PRO A 39 15.43 -30.94 -31.10
N ASP A 40 16.64 -31.40 -30.78
CA ASP A 40 16.96 -32.02 -29.50
C ASP A 40 16.96 -31.04 -28.31
N SER A 41 17.38 -29.78 -28.55
CA SER A 41 17.43 -28.74 -27.51
C SER A 41 16.33 -27.70 -27.75
N LEU A 42 15.36 -27.69 -26.86
CA LEU A 42 14.15 -26.89 -26.96
C LEU A 42 14.14 -25.64 -26.06
N THR A 43 15.25 -25.28 -25.42
CA THR A 43 15.35 -24.03 -24.67
C THR A 43 15.84 -22.89 -25.57
N TYR A 44 15.29 -21.69 -25.40
CA TYR A 44 15.73 -20.49 -26.11
C TYR A 44 17.24 -20.25 -25.94
N ALA A 45 17.92 -20.03 -27.05
CA ALA A 45 19.37 -19.82 -27.11
C ALA A 45 19.79 -18.71 -28.08
N GLY A 46 18.84 -17.90 -28.59
CA GLY A 46 19.11 -16.85 -29.59
C GLY A 46 19.46 -17.39 -30.98
N THR A 47 19.39 -18.71 -31.19
CA THR A 47 19.68 -19.38 -32.45
C THR A 47 18.49 -20.21 -32.91
N ALA A 48 18.39 -20.41 -34.24
CA ALA A 48 17.30 -21.17 -34.83
C ALA A 48 17.28 -22.62 -34.30
N LYS A 49 16.08 -23.11 -33.97
CA LYS A 49 15.79 -24.50 -33.58
C LYS A 49 15.12 -25.19 -34.76
N GLU A 50 15.94 -25.65 -35.69
CA GLU A 50 15.48 -26.27 -36.93
C GLU A 50 15.26 -27.79 -36.77
N ALA A 51 14.16 -28.30 -37.29
CA ALA A 51 13.95 -29.73 -37.39
C ALA A 51 14.92 -30.36 -38.41
N THR A 52 15.32 -31.58 -38.14
CA THR A 52 16.22 -32.31 -39.04
C THR A 52 15.46 -33.26 -39.94
N VAL A 53 15.90 -33.36 -41.20
CA VAL A 53 15.35 -34.32 -42.17
C VAL A 53 16.41 -35.36 -42.49
N THR A 54 15.99 -36.62 -42.47
CA THR A 54 16.83 -37.74 -42.95
C THR A 54 16.09 -38.55 -43.99
N GLN A 55 16.82 -39.00 -45.01
CA GLN A 55 16.26 -39.87 -46.05
C GLN A 55 16.97 -41.24 -46.02
N THR A 56 16.22 -42.31 -46.20
CA THR A 56 16.79 -43.68 -46.31
C THR A 56 16.15 -44.38 -47.54
N PRO A 57 16.93 -44.72 -48.57
CA PRO A 57 18.34 -44.41 -48.75
C PRO A 57 18.66 -42.91 -48.78
N LYS A 58 19.92 -42.56 -48.48
CA LYS A 58 20.35 -41.14 -48.52
C LYS A 58 20.11 -40.55 -49.90
N ASP A 59 19.64 -39.28 -49.94
CA ASP A 59 19.36 -38.51 -51.16
C ASP A 59 18.37 -39.22 -52.13
N ALA A 60 17.45 -39.97 -51.58
CA ALA A 60 16.40 -40.72 -52.36
C ALA A 60 15.48 -39.81 -53.12
N PHE A 61 15.24 -38.59 -52.67
CA PHE A 61 14.43 -37.57 -53.35
C PHE A 61 15.22 -36.29 -53.51
N ASP A 62 15.24 -35.73 -54.72
CA ASP A 62 15.92 -34.47 -55.03
C ASP A 62 15.16 -33.25 -54.50
N SER A 63 13.85 -33.35 -54.32
CA SER A 63 12.99 -32.25 -53.86
C SER A 63 12.39 -32.57 -52.50
N VAL A 64 13.14 -32.18 -51.44
CA VAL A 64 12.67 -32.21 -50.05
C VAL A 64 12.90 -30.83 -49.43
N SER A 65 11.85 -30.29 -48.88
CA SER A 65 11.92 -28.96 -48.22
C SER A 65 11.27 -29.00 -46.85
N VAL A 66 11.73 -28.10 -45.96
CA VAL A 66 11.12 -27.90 -44.63
C VAL A 66 10.63 -26.49 -44.52
N SER A 67 9.41 -26.32 -44.08
CA SER A 67 8.80 -25.03 -43.75
C SER A 67 8.39 -25.02 -42.30
N TYR A 68 8.34 -23.80 -41.73
CA TYR A 68 7.95 -23.57 -40.34
C TYR A 68 6.78 -22.62 -40.25
N GLU A 69 5.89 -22.86 -39.29
CA GLU A 69 4.85 -21.91 -38.91
C GLU A 69 4.74 -21.83 -37.38
N SER A 70 4.37 -20.67 -36.86
CA SER A 70 4.01 -20.53 -35.46
C SER A 70 2.58 -20.96 -35.24
N VAL A 71 2.34 -21.85 -34.29
CA VAL A 71 1.00 -22.34 -33.94
C VAL A 71 0.44 -21.68 -32.69
N ASP A 72 1.24 -20.87 -32.01
CA ASP A 72 0.82 -20.10 -30.83
C ASP A 72 -0.07 -18.92 -31.24
N LYS A 73 -1.38 -19.09 -31.08
CA LYS A 73 -2.37 -18.03 -31.37
C LYS A 73 -2.39 -16.89 -30.35
N ARG A 74 -1.72 -17.00 -29.21
CA ARG A 74 -1.74 -16.03 -28.11
C ARG A 74 -0.46 -15.19 -28.00
N ARG A 75 0.61 -15.66 -28.59
CA ARG A 75 1.89 -14.99 -28.63
C ARG A 75 2.32 -14.93 -30.09
N SER A 76 2.70 -13.76 -30.55
CA SER A 76 3.34 -13.62 -31.85
C SER A 76 4.77 -14.18 -31.78
N ALA A 77 4.92 -15.51 -31.64
CA ALA A 77 6.14 -16.21 -31.92
C ALA A 77 6.44 -15.99 -33.40
N THR A 78 7.13 -14.92 -33.72
CA THR A 78 7.48 -14.60 -35.09
C THR A 78 8.68 -15.42 -35.50
N LEU A 79 8.63 -15.98 -36.70
CA LEU A 79 9.78 -16.59 -37.33
C LEU A 79 10.83 -15.48 -37.63
N VAL A 80 12.08 -15.76 -37.32
CA VAL A 80 13.20 -14.89 -37.69
C VAL A 80 13.79 -15.45 -38.98
N GLU A 81 13.72 -14.68 -40.07
CA GLU A 81 14.15 -15.13 -41.39
C GLU A 81 13.53 -16.48 -41.82
N GLY A 82 12.26 -16.71 -41.46
CA GLY A 82 11.55 -17.92 -41.76
C GLY A 82 11.88 -19.11 -40.84
N LYS A 83 12.64 -18.93 -39.79
CA LYS A 83 13.11 -19.96 -38.85
C LYS A 83 12.60 -19.75 -37.44
N PRO A 84 12.36 -20.80 -36.66
CA PRO A 84 11.94 -20.72 -35.24
C PRO A 84 13.15 -20.40 -34.34
N VAL A 85 13.20 -19.18 -33.81
CA VAL A 85 14.25 -18.71 -32.90
C VAL A 85 13.69 -18.41 -31.52
N ASN A 86 12.57 -17.70 -31.46
CA ASN A 86 11.97 -17.23 -30.21
C ASN A 86 11.24 -18.35 -29.44
N ALA A 87 11.08 -18.16 -28.15
CA ALA A 87 10.26 -19.06 -27.33
C ALA A 87 8.81 -19.06 -27.80
N GLY A 88 8.21 -20.24 -27.92
CA GLY A 88 6.83 -20.42 -28.40
C GLY A 88 6.61 -21.76 -29.09
N ASP A 89 5.40 -21.96 -29.60
CA ASP A 89 5.00 -23.21 -30.23
C ASP A 89 5.11 -23.12 -31.76
N TYR A 90 5.74 -24.14 -32.34
CA TYR A 90 6.05 -24.19 -33.75
C TYR A 90 5.63 -25.52 -34.34
N LYS A 91 5.33 -25.49 -35.63
CA LYS A 91 5.12 -26.65 -36.45
C LYS A 91 6.12 -26.63 -37.60
N ALA A 92 6.91 -27.70 -37.70
CA ALA A 92 7.77 -27.95 -38.84
C ALA A 92 7.05 -28.92 -39.80
N THR A 93 7.05 -28.63 -41.08
CA THR A 93 6.45 -29.43 -42.11
C THR A 93 7.50 -29.83 -43.16
N VAL A 94 7.73 -31.12 -43.31
CA VAL A 94 8.52 -31.63 -44.46
C VAL A 94 7.60 -31.83 -45.64
N THR A 95 8.04 -31.41 -46.81
CA THR A 95 7.34 -31.64 -48.09
C THR A 95 8.29 -32.34 -49.04
N VAL A 96 7.81 -33.48 -49.58
CA VAL A 96 8.53 -34.31 -50.55
C VAL A 96 7.81 -34.20 -51.90
N GLY A 97 8.57 -33.85 -52.95
CA GLY A 97 8.01 -33.60 -54.28
C GLY A 97 7.58 -32.14 -54.48
N THR A 98 6.96 -31.88 -55.63
CA THR A 98 6.48 -30.57 -56.06
C THR A 98 5.12 -30.66 -56.72
N GLY A 99 4.32 -29.57 -56.69
CA GLY A 99 3.01 -29.51 -57.32
C GLY A 99 1.92 -30.34 -56.64
N GLU A 100 0.98 -30.92 -57.41
CA GLU A 100 -0.20 -31.62 -56.87
C GLU A 100 0.16 -32.97 -56.24
N ASP A 101 1.29 -33.57 -56.62
CA ASP A 101 1.75 -34.88 -56.13
C ASP A 101 2.67 -34.73 -54.87
N ALA A 102 2.85 -33.52 -54.33
CA ALA A 102 3.67 -33.32 -53.14
C ALA A 102 3.00 -33.92 -51.91
N VAL A 103 3.80 -34.61 -51.11
CA VAL A 103 3.36 -35.23 -49.84
C VAL A 103 4.02 -34.50 -48.68
N SER A 104 3.26 -34.20 -47.64
CA SER A 104 3.76 -33.48 -46.49
C SER A 104 3.40 -34.16 -45.19
N ALA A 105 4.30 -34.08 -44.22
CA ALA A 105 4.07 -34.48 -42.83
C ALA A 105 4.68 -33.48 -41.88
N SER A 106 4.20 -33.43 -40.66
CA SER A 106 4.63 -32.37 -39.70
C SER A 106 4.81 -32.88 -38.28
N VAL A 107 5.70 -32.21 -37.58
CA VAL A 107 5.92 -32.33 -36.12
C VAL A 107 5.70 -30.96 -35.45
N GLU A 108 5.14 -30.98 -34.25
CA GLU A 108 4.98 -29.79 -33.42
C GLU A 108 5.96 -29.85 -32.23
N TYR A 109 6.51 -28.71 -31.86
CA TYR A 109 7.41 -28.61 -30.72
C TYR A 109 7.35 -27.20 -30.14
N THR A 110 7.73 -27.09 -28.83
CA THR A 110 7.76 -25.82 -28.09
C THR A 110 9.19 -25.42 -27.80
N ILE A 111 9.62 -24.23 -28.19
CA ILE A 111 10.82 -23.61 -27.70
C ILE A 111 10.49 -23.01 -26.33
N GLN A 112 11.07 -23.59 -25.26
CA GLN A 112 10.89 -23.13 -23.89
C GLN A 112 11.62 -21.84 -23.67
N LYS A 113 11.09 -20.99 -22.77
CA LYS A 113 11.77 -19.80 -22.31
C LYS A 113 13.07 -20.17 -21.60
N LYS A 114 14.05 -19.26 -21.70
CA LYS A 114 15.28 -19.37 -20.96
C LYS A 114 15.09 -18.81 -19.54
N GLU A 115 15.43 -19.60 -18.54
CA GLU A 115 15.40 -19.18 -17.16
C GLU A 115 16.50 -18.13 -16.87
N ILE A 116 16.12 -17.07 -16.15
CA ILE A 116 17.00 -16.04 -15.63
C ILE A 116 16.68 -15.80 -14.14
N SER A 117 17.61 -15.19 -13.43
CA SER A 117 17.43 -14.90 -12.01
C SER A 117 17.83 -13.46 -11.65
N VAL A 118 17.36 -12.98 -10.49
CA VAL A 118 17.80 -11.71 -9.92
C VAL A 118 19.17 -11.94 -9.25
N TYR A 119 20.14 -11.12 -9.66
CA TYR A 119 21.49 -11.10 -9.05
C TYR A 119 21.56 -10.12 -7.89
N SER A 120 21.05 -8.90 -8.07
CA SER A 120 21.04 -7.85 -7.05
C SER A 120 19.91 -6.86 -7.27
N ILE A 121 19.54 -6.16 -6.20
CA ILE A 121 18.62 -5.04 -6.24
C ILE A 121 19.22 -3.84 -5.52
N ASP A 122 18.89 -2.65 -5.99
CA ASP A 122 19.12 -1.39 -5.31
C ASP A 122 17.78 -0.78 -4.92
N ALA A 123 17.63 -0.40 -3.66
CA ALA A 123 16.45 0.30 -3.17
C ALA A 123 16.88 1.62 -2.50
N SER A 124 15.99 2.59 -2.52
CA SER A 124 16.28 3.93 -2.01
C SER A 124 16.13 3.98 -0.49
N ASP A 125 17.03 4.69 0.16
CA ASP A 125 16.85 5.11 1.55
C ASP A 125 15.62 6.01 1.67
N LYS A 126 15.01 6.05 2.85
CA LYS A 126 13.85 6.89 3.12
C LYS A 126 13.88 7.50 4.51
N ILE A 127 13.10 8.54 4.72
CA ILE A 127 12.76 9.03 6.04
C ILE A 127 11.53 8.26 6.54
N TYR A 128 11.46 7.98 7.83
CA TYR A 128 10.31 7.32 8.45
C TYR A 128 9.00 8.03 8.08
N ASP A 129 8.07 7.24 7.56
CA ASP A 129 6.74 7.67 7.10
C ASP A 129 5.62 6.74 7.61
N GLY A 130 5.96 5.80 8.50
CA GLY A 130 5.03 4.82 9.05
C GLY A 130 4.70 3.64 8.13
N ALA A 131 5.32 3.55 6.94
CA ALA A 131 5.10 2.47 5.97
C ALA A 131 6.35 1.60 5.78
N THR A 132 6.12 0.33 5.39
CA THR A 132 7.19 -0.62 5.04
C THR A 132 7.69 -0.44 3.61
N LYS A 133 6.95 0.26 2.76
CA LYS A 133 7.25 0.41 1.33
C LYS A 133 8.51 1.23 1.07
N VAL A 134 9.40 0.66 0.24
CA VAL A 134 10.59 1.34 -0.28
C VAL A 134 10.64 1.22 -1.80
N LYS A 135 11.07 2.29 -2.47
CA LYS A 135 11.21 2.31 -3.92
C LYS A 135 12.42 1.48 -4.33
N VAL A 136 12.23 0.52 -5.23
CA VAL A 136 13.31 -0.20 -5.90
C VAL A 136 13.75 0.60 -7.12
N SER A 137 15.02 0.96 -7.17
CA SER A 137 15.61 1.80 -8.23
C SER A 137 16.24 0.99 -9.34
N ARG A 138 16.74 -0.21 -9.04
CA ARG A 138 17.35 -1.11 -10.00
C ARG A 138 17.18 -2.56 -9.61
N VAL A 139 17.03 -3.41 -10.62
CA VAL A 139 17.12 -4.87 -10.51
C VAL A 139 18.14 -5.35 -11.53
N THR A 140 19.16 -6.04 -11.08
CA THR A 140 20.17 -6.65 -11.98
C THR A 140 19.81 -8.11 -12.20
N LEU A 141 19.67 -8.49 -13.46
CA LEU A 141 19.35 -9.86 -13.88
C LEU A 141 20.59 -10.56 -14.38
N ILE A 142 20.65 -11.89 -14.21
CA ILE A 142 21.70 -12.76 -14.77
C ILE A 142 21.10 -13.90 -15.58
N GLY A 143 21.88 -14.42 -16.55
CA GLY A 143 21.47 -15.49 -17.45
C GLY A 143 20.92 -15.01 -18.80
N ILE A 144 20.86 -13.68 -19.03
CA ILE A 144 20.48 -13.08 -20.31
C ILE A 144 21.60 -13.30 -21.32
N LEU A 145 21.24 -13.56 -22.57
CA LEU A 145 22.21 -13.66 -23.68
C LEU A 145 22.71 -12.25 -24.04
N GLU A 146 23.99 -12.14 -24.43
CA GLU A 146 24.64 -10.84 -24.69
C GLU A 146 23.95 -9.96 -25.73
N GLN A 147 23.29 -10.58 -26.73
CA GLN A 147 22.60 -9.87 -27.80
C GLN A 147 21.17 -9.43 -27.41
N ASP A 148 20.66 -9.87 -26.28
CA ASP A 148 19.28 -9.66 -25.90
C ASP A 148 19.11 -8.48 -24.95
N VAL A 149 18.01 -7.74 -25.13
CA VAL A 149 17.62 -6.65 -24.26
C VAL A 149 16.45 -7.13 -23.37
N VAL A 150 16.75 -7.36 -22.10
CA VAL A 150 15.77 -7.77 -21.09
C VAL A 150 16.09 -7.08 -19.77
N GLU A 151 15.10 -6.43 -19.22
CA GLU A 151 15.19 -5.69 -17.96
C GLU A 151 13.97 -6.02 -17.07
N ALA A 152 14.09 -5.78 -15.77
CA ALA A 152 12.93 -5.75 -14.90
C ALA A 152 12.25 -4.38 -14.96
N ASP A 153 10.94 -4.33 -15.04
CA ASP A 153 10.18 -3.09 -14.96
C ASP A 153 10.24 -2.53 -13.53
N THR A 154 10.99 -1.43 -13.36
CA THR A 154 11.14 -0.74 -12.08
C THR A 154 10.30 0.54 -11.97
N THR A 155 9.43 0.84 -12.92
CA THR A 155 8.67 2.10 -13.01
C THR A 155 7.89 2.38 -11.72
N ASP A 156 7.10 1.41 -11.26
CA ASP A 156 6.33 1.49 -10.02
C ASP A 156 6.66 0.32 -9.09
N LEU A 157 7.92 -0.11 -9.07
CA LEU A 157 8.35 -1.22 -8.26
C LEU A 157 8.68 -0.75 -6.84
N TYR A 158 7.94 -1.28 -5.88
CA TYR A 158 8.16 -1.11 -4.46
C TYR A 158 8.33 -2.47 -3.80
N GLY A 159 9.24 -2.54 -2.84
CA GLY A 159 9.37 -3.68 -1.96
C GLY A 159 8.90 -3.37 -0.56
N ASP A 160 8.68 -4.41 0.24
CA ASP A 160 8.30 -4.29 1.63
C ASP A 160 9.49 -4.62 2.54
N LEU A 161 9.83 -3.71 3.44
CA LEU A 161 10.74 -3.96 4.54
C LEU A 161 10.05 -4.88 5.59
N PRO A 162 10.83 -5.65 6.36
CA PRO A 162 10.28 -6.48 7.45
C PRO A 162 9.56 -5.67 8.53
N ASP A 163 9.96 -4.42 8.73
CA ASP A 163 9.43 -3.49 9.71
C ASP A 163 9.41 -2.07 9.13
N LYS A 164 8.55 -1.20 9.67
CA LYS A 164 8.42 0.21 9.29
C LYS A 164 9.37 1.15 10.01
N ASN A 165 9.98 0.72 11.13
CA ASN A 165 10.73 1.59 12.04
C ASN A 165 12.02 2.16 11.44
N ALA A 166 12.53 3.23 12.02
CA ALA A 166 13.83 3.77 11.68
C ALA A 166 14.94 2.76 12.02
N GLY A 167 15.86 2.53 11.07
CA GLY A 167 16.90 1.52 11.21
C GLY A 167 17.51 1.13 9.86
N THR A 168 18.41 0.17 9.88
CA THR A 168 19.02 -0.40 8.67
C THR A 168 18.47 -1.79 8.41
N TYR A 169 18.05 -2.03 7.17
CA TYR A 169 17.46 -3.28 6.72
C TYR A 169 18.33 -3.94 5.68
N THR A 170 18.48 -5.26 5.81
CA THR A 170 19.30 -6.08 4.92
C THR A 170 18.47 -7.02 4.05
N GLU A 171 17.16 -7.04 4.21
CA GLU A 171 16.24 -7.87 3.46
C GLU A 171 15.03 -7.03 3.01
N ILE A 172 14.55 -7.33 1.81
CA ILE A 172 13.32 -6.77 1.25
C ILE A 172 12.51 -7.88 0.61
N THR A 173 11.21 -7.76 0.68
CA THR A 173 10.27 -8.63 0.00
C THR A 173 9.72 -7.94 -1.24
N LEU A 174 9.85 -8.57 -2.42
CA LEU A 174 9.34 -8.03 -3.69
C LEU A 174 8.06 -8.75 -4.14
N PRO A 175 7.15 -8.03 -4.82
CA PRO A 175 6.08 -8.65 -5.59
C PRO A 175 6.65 -9.36 -6.82
N GLU A 176 5.77 -9.99 -7.61
CA GLU A 176 6.14 -10.56 -8.92
C GLU A 176 6.76 -9.49 -9.82
N LEU A 177 7.94 -9.80 -10.37
CA LEU A 177 8.65 -8.90 -11.28
C LEU A 177 8.17 -9.10 -12.71
N LYS A 178 7.93 -8.02 -13.41
CA LYS A 178 7.68 -7.99 -14.84
C LYS A 178 8.98 -7.83 -15.61
N LEU A 179 9.16 -8.63 -16.67
CA LEU A 179 10.24 -8.43 -17.63
C LEU A 179 9.77 -7.53 -18.76
N VAL A 180 10.65 -6.63 -19.17
CA VAL A 180 10.47 -5.70 -20.30
C VAL A 180 11.69 -5.72 -21.22
N GLY A 181 11.56 -5.23 -22.43
CA GLY A 181 12.59 -5.25 -23.48
C GLY A 181 12.20 -6.14 -24.65
N ASP A 182 12.87 -5.96 -25.77
CA ASP A 182 12.50 -6.61 -27.05
C ASP A 182 12.55 -8.14 -26.98
N SER A 183 13.46 -8.69 -26.17
CA SER A 183 13.64 -10.14 -25.99
C SER A 183 12.94 -10.70 -24.74
N ALA A 184 12.21 -9.89 -23.96
CA ALA A 184 11.65 -10.29 -22.68
C ALA A 184 10.74 -11.54 -22.76
N ASN A 185 10.03 -11.71 -23.87
CA ASN A 185 9.13 -12.85 -24.07
C ASN A 185 9.85 -14.21 -24.17
N ASN A 186 11.16 -14.20 -24.41
CA ASN A 186 12.00 -15.39 -24.50
C ASN A 186 12.55 -15.87 -23.16
N TYR A 187 12.23 -15.14 -22.08
CA TYR A 187 12.77 -15.37 -20.75
C TYR A 187 11.67 -15.56 -19.71
N GLU A 188 12.01 -16.27 -18.66
CA GLU A 188 11.21 -16.35 -17.44
C GLU A 188 12.10 -16.25 -16.23
N LEU A 189 11.58 -15.60 -15.17
CA LEU A 189 12.30 -15.49 -13.89
C LEU A 189 12.13 -16.76 -13.08
N THR A 190 13.25 -17.34 -12.69
CA THR A 190 13.27 -18.38 -11.67
C THR A 190 13.04 -17.69 -10.32
N GLN A 191 11.84 -17.84 -9.75
CA GLN A 191 11.48 -17.35 -8.44
C GLN A 191 11.34 -18.53 -7.47
N PRO A 192 12.36 -18.75 -6.60
CA PRO A 192 12.31 -19.87 -5.65
C PRO A 192 11.20 -19.68 -4.60
N ASP A 193 10.87 -18.41 -4.28
CA ASP A 193 9.86 -18.04 -3.30
C ASP A 193 8.89 -17.00 -3.88
N ASN A 194 7.62 -17.08 -3.49
CA ASN A 194 6.62 -16.05 -3.77
C ASN A 194 5.91 -15.69 -2.44
N PRO A 195 6.11 -14.48 -1.89
CA PRO A 195 6.89 -13.35 -2.44
C PRO A 195 8.41 -13.56 -2.33
N MET A 196 9.14 -12.94 -3.28
CA MET A 196 10.60 -13.08 -3.37
C MET A 196 11.31 -12.28 -2.27
N LYS A 197 12.18 -12.93 -1.50
CA LYS A 197 13.04 -12.28 -0.51
C LYS A 197 14.43 -12.06 -1.09
N LEU A 198 14.91 -10.83 -1.01
CA LEU A 198 16.21 -10.44 -1.56
C LEU A 198 17.02 -9.63 -0.57
N ASN A 199 18.33 -9.82 -0.63
CA ASN A 199 19.26 -9.01 0.14
C ASN A 199 19.35 -7.59 -0.45
N VAL A 200 19.37 -6.59 0.44
CA VAL A 200 19.43 -5.17 0.11
C VAL A 200 20.17 -4.43 1.23
N SER A 201 20.55 -3.20 1.01
CA SER A 201 20.94 -2.29 2.08
C SER A 201 20.06 -1.03 1.98
N VAL A 202 19.17 -0.86 2.95
CA VAL A 202 18.25 0.28 3.02
C VAL A 202 18.31 0.89 4.41
N SER A 203 18.45 2.22 4.47
CA SER A 203 18.37 3.00 5.69
C SER A 203 17.03 3.74 5.77
N VAL A 204 16.28 3.52 6.85
CA VAL A 204 15.13 4.34 7.23
C VAL A 204 15.58 5.30 8.31
N GLN A 205 15.73 6.57 7.95
CA GLN A 205 16.14 7.64 8.87
C GLN A 205 14.96 8.06 9.75
N LYS A 206 15.24 8.53 10.96
CA LYS A 206 14.22 9.13 11.81
C LYS A 206 13.58 10.34 11.13
N ALA A 207 12.27 10.51 11.30
CA ALA A 207 11.61 11.71 10.86
C ALA A 207 11.99 12.90 11.77
N PRO A 208 12.20 14.12 11.23
CA PRO A 208 12.70 15.24 12.00
C PRO A 208 11.71 15.75 13.05
N LYS A 209 10.43 15.47 12.92
CA LYS A 209 9.38 15.94 13.83
C LYS A 209 8.33 14.86 14.04
N ALA A 210 7.91 14.67 15.29
CA ALA A 210 6.74 13.88 15.61
C ALA A 210 5.44 14.57 15.14
N PRO A 211 4.37 13.81 14.86
CA PRO A 211 3.09 14.36 14.43
C PRO A 211 2.45 15.24 15.53
N ASN A 212 1.60 16.17 15.12
CA ASN A 212 0.85 17.03 16.02
C ASN A 212 1.70 17.77 17.06
N MET A 213 2.97 18.10 16.74
CA MET A 213 3.86 18.79 17.68
C MET A 213 3.19 20.06 18.19
N PRO A 214 3.08 20.26 19.52
CA PRO A 214 2.49 21.47 20.08
C PRO A 214 3.30 22.70 19.68
N GLY A 215 2.61 23.84 19.54
CA GLY A 215 3.28 25.12 19.29
C GLY A 215 4.11 25.57 20.49
N ALA A 216 5.08 26.44 20.25
CA ALA A 216 5.97 26.97 21.30
C ALA A 216 5.22 27.67 22.45
N SER A 217 3.95 28.10 22.23
CA SER A 217 3.10 28.67 23.25
C SER A 217 1.66 28.19 23.10
N MET A 218 0.97 28.00 24.22
CA MET A 218 -0.43 27.62 24.28
C MET A 218 -1.17 28.52 25.26
N GLU A 219 -2.29 29.07 24.86
CA GLU A 219 -3.26 29.70 25.74
C GLU A 219 -4.10 28.63 26.43
N VAL A 220 -4.21 28.73 27.72
CA VAL A 220 -4.90 27.75 28.56
C VAL A 220 -6.18 28.36 29.10
N ASP A 221 -7.28 27.61 29.08
CA ASP A 221 -8.55 28.04 29.63
C ASP A 221 -8.45 28.35 31.13
N TYR A 222 -9.17 29.36 31.58
CA TYR A 222 -9.17 29.83 32.98
C TYR A 222 -9.56 28.75 34.01
N THR A 223 -10.24 27.68 33.60
CA THR A 223 -10.63 26.56 34.48
C THR A 223 -9.46 25.64 34.80
N LYS A 224 -8.39 25.68 34.00
CA LYS A 224 -7.21 24.83 34.17
C LYS A 224 -6.19 25.50 35.07
N THR A 225 -6.09 25.04 36.30
CA THR A 225 -5.23 25.66 37.35
C THR A 225 -3.87 24.99 37.52
N THR A 226 -3.69 23.83 36.87
CA THR A 226 -2.41 23.09 36.89
C THR A 226 -2.06 22.61 35.47
N VAL A 227 -0.78 22.37 35.24
CA VAL A 227 -0.26 21.86 33.97
C VAL A 227 -0.92 20.55 33.59
N GLY A 228 -1.03 19.58 34.48
CA GLY A 228 -1.63 18.28 34.24
C GLY A 228 -3.12 18.32 33.87
N ALA A 229 -3.82 19.44 34.13
CA ALA A 229 -5.21 19.63 33.70
C ALA A 229 -5.34 20.10 32.25
N VAL A 230 -4.23 20.48 31.59
CA VAL A 230 -4.24 20.95 30.20
C VAL A 230 -4.19 19.77 29.25
N THR A 231 -4.97 19.84 28.18
CA THR A 231 -5.00 18.80 27.15
C THR A 231 -3.98 19.14 26.06
N LEU A 232 -3.05 18.24 25.81
CA LEU A 232 -2.08 18.31 24.73
C LEU A 232 -2.62 17.66 23.44
N PRO A 233 -2.03 17.95 22.29
CA PRO A 233 -2.28 17.21 21.07
C PRO A 233 -2.01 15.71 21.24
N ALA A 234 -2.67 14.89 20.41
CA ALA A 234 -2.55 13.43 20.46
C ALA A 234 -1.09 12.97 20.36
N GLY A 235 -0.71 12.01 21.19
CA GLY A 235 0.64 11.45 21.27
C GLY A 235 1.59 12.22 22.19
N TRP A 236 1.25 13.45 22.63
CA TRP A 236 2.09 14.28 23.50
C TRP A 236 1.68 14.21 24.96
N LYS A 237 2.65 14.19 25.85
CA LYS A 237 2.44 14.20 27.32
C LYS A 237 3.38 15.20 27.96
N PHE A 238 2.94 15.78 29.08
CA PHE A 238 3.83 16.57 29.93
C PHE A 238 4.87 15.67 30.58
N ASP A 239 6.06 16.25 30.87
CA ASP A 239 7.02 15.61 31.76
C ASP A 239 6.42 15.49 33.16
N ASP A 240 6.63 14.35 33.82
CA ASP A 240 6.07 14.08 35.15
C ASP A 240 6.51 15.14 36.20
N ALA A 241 7.68 15.76 36.02
CA ALA A 241 8.17 16.82 36.89
C ALA A 241 7.36 18.13 36.75
N ASP A 242 6.59 18.31 35.69
CA ASP A 242 5.87 19.53 35.39
C ASP A 242 4.38 19.48 35.68
N ILE A 243 3.77 18.29 35.78
CA ILE A 243 2.30 18.09 35.84
C ILE A 243 1.65 18.82 37.04
N ASP A 244 2.35 18.96 38.17
CA ASP A 244 1.83 19.60 39.37
C ASP A 244 2.07 21.09 39.43
N LYS A 245 2.80 21.66 38.43
CA LYS A 245 3.03 23.13 38.39
C LYS A 245 1.69 23.86 38.28
N LYS A 246 1.55 24.93 39.12
CA LYS A 246 0.37 25.79 39.08
C LYS A 246 0.42 26.76 37.90
N LEU A 247 -0.75 27.04 37.35
CA LEU A 247 -0.94 28.03 36.30
C LEU A 247 -1.68 29.25 36.92
N ASP A 248 -0.96 30.30 37.21
CA ASP A 248 -1.54 31.56 37.63
C ASP A 248 -2.02 32.38 36.41
N VAL A 249 -3.03 33.24 36.63
CA VAL A 249 -3.61 34.02 35.54
C VAL A 249 -2.59 34.97 34.93
N ASP A 250 -2.46 34.96 33.61
CA ASP A 250 -1.55 35.79 32.81
C ASP A 250 -0.05 35.65 33.17
N VAL A 251 0.31 34.60 33.91
CA VAL A 251 1.71 34.25 34.20
C VAL A 251 2.17 33.12 33.31
N PRO A 252 3.14 33.35 32.41
CA PRO A 252 3.69 32.30 31.55
C PRO A 252 4.45 31.24 32.37
N VAL A 253 4.20 29.96 32.09
CA VAL A 253 4.89 28.82 32.70
C VAL A 253 5.50 27.96 31.59
N THR A 254 6.82 27.82 31.60
CA THR A 254 7.54 26.92 30.70
C THR A 254 7.52 25.50 31.24
N VAL A 255 7.18 24.54 30.38
CA VAL A 255 7.06 23.11 30.67
C VAL A 255 7.64 22.29 29.55
N THR A 256 8.13 21.10 29.88
CA THR A 256 8.60 20.12 28.91
C THR A 256 7.46 19.16 28.50
N VAL A 257 7.29 18.97 27.24
CA VAL A 257 6.37 17.95 26.68
C VAL A 257 7.14 16.93 25.86
N LYS A 258 6.73 15.67 25.93
CA LYS A 258 7.36 14.54 25.25
C LYS A 258 6.35 13.84 24.36
N TYR A 259 6.82 13.42 23.17
CA TYR A 259 6.05 12.52 22.34
C TYR A 259 6.20 11.10 22.91
N ALA A 260 5.10 10.43 23.22
CA ALA A 260 5.07 9.20 24.01
C ALA A 260 4.22 8.08 23.39
N ASP A 261 3.94 8.15 22.08
CA ASP A 261 3.30 7.07 21.35
C ASP A 261 4.30 5.92 21.07
N GLU A 262 3.77 4.75 20.66
CA GLU A 262 4.56 3.54 20.42
C GLU A 262 5.69 3.74 19.39
N ASP A 263 5.51 4.66 18.46
CA ASP A 263 6.46 4.98 17.39
C ASP A 263 7.40 6.13 17.71
N ALA A 264 7.43 6.60 18.96
CA ALA A 264 8.26 7.75 19.41
C ALA A 264 9.74 7.62 19.02
N GLY A 265 10.29 6.41 19.06
CA GLY A 265 11.67 6.14 18.69
C GLY A 265 12.02 6.43 17.21
N ASN A 266 11.03 6.68 16.37
CA ASN A 266 11.19 6.95 14.93
C ASN A 266 11.32 8.46 14.61
N TYR A 267 11.37 9.33 15.63
CA TYR A 267 11.48 10.78 15.45
C TYR A 267 12.76 11.30 16.10
N GLU A 268 13.36 12.37 15.51
CA GLU A 268 14.56 13.01 16.05
C GLU A 268 14.23 13.84 17.30
N VAL A 269 13.06 14.51 17.30
CA VAL A 269 12.61 15.34 18.41
C VAL A 269 11.73 14.51 19.35
N GLU A 270 12.28 14.14 20.49
CA GLU A 270 11.60 13.39 21.54
C GLU A 270 10.92 14.28 22.59
N SER A 271 11.39 15.52 22.76
CA SER A 271 10.84 16.49 23.70
C SER A 271 11.02 17.92 23.25
N VAL A 272 10.09 18.78 23.63
CA VAL A 272 10.14 20.22 23.37
C VAL A 272 9.67 21.01 24.59
N GLU A 273 10.20 22.23 24.77
CA GLU A 273 9.69 23.18 25.74
C GLU A 273 8.57 24.00 25.11
N ILE A 274 7.47 24.16 25.84
CA ILE A 274 6.36 25.03 25.48
C ILE A 274 6.01 25.96 26.65
N THR A 275 5.43 27.11 26.32
CA THR A 275 4.98 28.09 27.32
C THR A 275 3.46 28.03 27.41
N LEU A 276 2.94 27.79 28.61
CA LEU A 276 1.51 27.82 28.91
C LEU A 276 1.15 29.17 29.56
N THR A 277 0.09 29.82 29.07
CA THR A 277 -0.42 31.05 29.67
C THR A 277 -1.90 30.91 29.95
N ARG A 278 -2.29 30.88 31.24
CA ARG A 278 -3.69 30.73 31.64
C ARG A 278 -4.39 32.07 31.49
N LYS A 279 -5.49 32.09 30.72
CA LYS A 279 -6.33 33.29 30.55
C LYS A 279 -7.13 33.62 31.78
N ALA A 280 -7.45 34.90 31.95
CA ALA A 280 -8.41 35.34 32.95
C ALA A 280 -9.84 34.88 32.57
N CYS A 281 -10.67 34.65 33.57
CA CYS A 281 -12.09 34.37 33.34
C CYS A 281 -12.78 35.61 32.77
N MET A 282 -13.47 35.44 31.65
CA MET A 282 -14.27 36.50 30.99
C MET A 282 -15.64 36.74 31.67
N HIS A 283 -15.90 36.09 32.79
CA HIS A 283 -17.13 36.19 33.57
C HIS A 283 -18.41 35.99 32.74
N PRO A 284 -18.54 34.88 32.00
CA PRO A 284 -19.60 34.69 31.03
C PRO A 284 -21.01 34.56 31.65
N THR A 285 -21.05 34.13 32.91
CA THR A 285 -22.32 33.94 33.63
C THR A 285 -22.21 34.53 35.05
N ILE A 286 -23.12 35.39 35.38
CA ILE A 286 -23.15 36.10 36.64
C ILE A 286 -24.51 35.98 37.32
N LYS A 287 -24.49 35.91 38.66
CA LYS A 287 -25.66 35.88 39.53
C LYS A 287 -25.53 36.89 40.64
N TRP A 288 -26.66 37.39 41.16
CA TRP A 288 -26.71 38.11 42.41
C TRP A 288 -26.95 37.14 43.57
N ILE A 289 -26.15 37.26 44.61
CA ILE A 289 -26.30 36.50 45.86
C ILE A 289 -26.62 37.49 46.96
N VAL A 290 -27.69 37.25 47.74
CA VAL A 290 -28.03 38.07 48.91
C VAL A 290 -27.14 37.60 50.10
N ASP A 291 -26.29 38.48 50.59
CA ASP A 291 -25.44 38.22 51.75
C ASP A 291 -26.18 38.46 53.07
N LYS A 292 -27.01 39.47 53.04
CA LYS A 292 -27.88 39.86 54.17
C LYS A 292 -29.17 40.39 53.67
N GLU A 293 -30.26 39.83 54.16
CA GLU A 293 -31.60 40.33 53.84
C GLU A 293 -31.84 41.71 54.47
N ALA A 294 -32.55 42.60 53.72
CA ALA A 294 -32.99 43.86 54.24
C ALA A 294 -34.18 43.68 55.20
N THR A 295 -34.22 44.46 56.27
CA THR A 295 -35.33 44.52 57.18
C THR A 295 -35.94 45.91 57.21
N VAL A 296 -36.97 46.18 57.99
CA VAL A 296 -37.53 47.50 58.18
C VAL A 296 -36.58 48.43 58.89
N ASP A 297 -35.71 47.87 59.76
CA ASP A 297 -34.82 48.58 60.61
C ASP A 297 -33.38 48.67 60.04
N ALA A 298 -32.99 47.70 59.21
CA ALA A 298 -31.63 47.60 58.68
C ALA A 298 -31.59 47.36 57.19
N GLU A 299 -30.59 47.91 56.53
CA GLU A 299 -30.27 47.63 55.14
C GLU A 299 -29.70 46.23 54.98
N GLY A 300 -30.00 45.57 53.86
CA GLY A 300 -29.39 44.32 53.40
C GLY A 300 -28.15 44.57 52.55
N SER A 301 -27.50 43.48 52.16
CA SER A 301 -26.39 43.51 51.18
C SER A 301 -26.51 42.35 50.20
N ARG A 302 -26.04 42.54 49.00
CA ARG A 302 -25.87 41.54 48.00
C ARG A 302 -24.59 41.74 47.22
N HIS A 303 -24.03 40.68 46.71
CA HIS A 303 -22.94 40.79 45.75
C HIS A 303 -23.24 40.11 44.43
N LYS A 304 -22.57 40.58 43.41
CA LYS A 304 -22.63 40.06 42.04
C LYS A 304 -21.42 39.14 41.86
N GLU A 305 -21.62 37.85 41.63
CA GLU A 305 -20.60 36.85 41.53
C GLU A 305 -20.65 36.14 40.18
N CYS A 306 -19.46 35.85 39.60
CA CYS A 306 -19.35 34.96 38.45
C CYS A 306 -19.61 33.52 38.92
N THR A 307 -20.59 32.82 38.30
CA THR A 307 -20.92 31.44 38.69
C THR A 307 -19.87 30.42 38.27
N VAL A 308 -18.86 30.82 37.51
CA VAL A 308 -17.82 29.92 36.95
C VAL A 308 -16.52 30.04 37.76
N CYS A 309 -16.09 31.24 38.09
CA CYS A 309 -14.81 31.46 38.82
C CYS A 309 -15.01 31.96 40.27
N ASN A 310 -16.26 32.17 40.68
CA ASN A 310 -16.64 32.67 42.01
C ASN A 310 -16.02 34.03 42.37
N THR A 311 -15.63 34.80 41.35
CA THR A 311 -15.10 36.16 41.58
C THR A 311 -16.23 37.10 41.85
N VAL A 312 -16.14 37.86 42.95
CA VAL A 312 -17.06 38.95 43.28
C VAL A 312 -16.76 40.14 42.40
N LEU A 313 -17.77 40.54 41.56
CA LEU A 313 -17.63 41.60 40.57
C LEU A 313 -18.17 42.94 41.06
N ALA A 314 -19.15 42.93 41.96
CA ALA A 314 -19.72 44.13 42.57
C ALA A 314 -20.44 43.77 43.85
N THR A 315 -20.57 44.73 44.76
CA THR A 315 -21.42 44.65 45.96
C THR A 315 -22.38 45.82 45.99
N GLU A 316 -23.60 45.53 46.40
CA GLU A 316 -24.69 46.54 46.49
C GLU A 316 -25.41 46.43 47.82
N THR A 317 -25.85 47.59 48.30
CA THR A 317 -26.74 47.67 49.47
C THR A 317 -28.18 47.46 49.02
N ILE A 318 -28.94 46.63 49.72
CA ILE A 318 -30.37 46.48 49.53
C ILE A 318 -31.08 47.46 50.50
N ALA A 319 -31.85 48.40 49.96
CA ALA A 319 -32.54 49.38 50.80
C ALA A 319 -33.47 48.72 51.80
N LYS A 320 -33.63 49.37 52.97
CA LYS A 320 -34.58 48.95 54.02
C LYS A 320 -35.97 48.68 53.45
N LEU A 321 -36.62 47.67 53.94
CA LEU A 321 -37.99 47.40 53.62
C LEU A 321 -38.88 48.57 54.13
N LYS A 322 -39.86 49.00 53.35
CA LYS A 322 -40.88 49.95 53.85
C LYS A 322 -41.74 49.22 54.85
N ALA A 323 -41.92 49.90 56.04
CA ALA A 323 -42.90 49.43 57.02
C ALA A 323 -44.29 49.36 56.33
N GLN A 324 -44.83 48.21 56.23
CA GLN A 324 -46.23 48.06 55.82
C GLN A 324 -47.11 48.50 57.00
N THR A 325 -47.73 49.68 56.90
CA THR A 325 -48.88 49.99 57.76
C THR A 325 -50.02 49.10 57.34
N PRO A 326 -50.51 48.18 58.23
CA PRO A 326 -51.66 47.40 57.92
C PRO A 326 -52.83 48.32 57.63
N ASP A 327 -53.45 48.20 56.49
CA ASP A 327 -54.71 48.90 56.12
C ASP A 327 -55.85 48.26 56.90
N VAL A 328 -56.02 48.69 58.20
CA VAL A 328 -57.05 48.18 59.07
C VAL A 328 -58.30 49.00 58.83
N THR A 329 -59.16 48.53 57.97
CA THR A 329 -60.57 49.06 57.82
C THR A 329 -61.43 48.50 58.94
N ILE A 330 -61.64 49.28 60.06
CA ILE A 330 -62.57 48.94 61.17
C ILE A 330 -64.00 49.18 60.67
N ARG A 331 -64.73 48.13 60.38
CA ARG A 331 -66.17 48.22 60.15
C ARG A 331 -66.92 48.11 61.46
N TYR A 332 -67.54 49.20 61.92
CA TYR A 332 -68.46 49.20 63.06
C TYR A 332 -69.84 48.70 62.58
N THR A 333 -70.28 47.59 63.07
CA THR A 333 -71.72 47.18 62.95
C THR A 333 -72.43 47.64 64.21
N THR A 334 -73.17 48.72 64.15
CA THR A 334 -74.08 49.10 65.22
C THR A 334 -75.33 48.23 65.21
N HIS A 335 -75.40 47.35 66.24
CA HIS A 335 -76.67 46.68 66.52
C HIS A 335 -77.53 47.62 67.39
N VAL A 336 -78.57 48.16 66.78
CA VAL A 336 -79.63 48.91 67.52
C VAL A 336 -80.60 47.86 68.06
N GLN A 337 -80.56 47.65 69.37
CA GLN A 337 -81.62 46.89 70.06
C GLN A 337 -82.73 47.85 70.35
N THR A 338 -83.88 47.73 69.69
CA THR A 338 -85.10 48.36 70.03
C THR A 338 -85.83 47.56 71.07
N TYR A 339 -85.90 48.11 72.30
CA TYR A 339 -86.79 47.61 73.35
C TYR A 339 -88.18 48.14 73.08
N GLY A 340 -89.13 47.31 72.72
CA GLY A 340 -90.57 47.61 72.69
C GLY A 340 -91.09 47.61 74.11
N TRP A 341 -91.79 48.69 74.50
CA TRP A 341 -92.58 48.73 75.65
C TRP A 341 -94.02 48.39 75.26
N GLU A 342 -94.48 47.26 75.81
CA GLU A 342 -95.93 47.04 75.82
C GLU A 342 -96.46 47.54 77.14
N GLY A 343 -97.53 48.30 77.07
CA GLY A 343 -98.37 48.69 78.19
C GLY A 343 -99.64 49.35 77.83
#